data_705881ba4acddf6082539fb20be22201
#
_entry.id   705881ba4acddf6082539fb20be22201
#
_cell.length_a   1.000
_cell.length_b   1.000
_cell.length_c   1.000
_cell.angle_alpha   90.00
_cell.angle_beta   90.00
_cell.angle_gamma   90.00
#
_symmetry.space_group_name_H-M   'P 1'
#
loop_
_entity.id
_entity.type
_entity.pdbx_description
1 polymer ?
#
loop_
_entity_poly.entity_id
_entity_poly.type
_entity_poly.pdbx_seq_one_letter_code
_entity_poly.pdbx_strand_id
1 'polypeptide(L)'
;MIRLKTLLGAAIISAMAFTGANACSISAWSATDSVGVVAADAGEPTAGFKRYSARCALQVVGAATAKYVQDNTPTNATAYKARVYAFTGTTLADTGAAGFIYLARDGAGAPLIRLALTGGNIQATVTGSAAAIAPIPVVANRYYSIEIEWAQGAAAPFVLTVKGAGGNAASAVTRNTTTNNAAGVLKDVRLGLSAGSTGTVFFDEYDSRRTTNPGRLCRGDSNNSSAAQGAGQNLTAGDAQAIFFEVAGNGPAIGQPDFNENGTVSATDAQGIFFVIANGTNACATL
;
A
#
# COMPACT_ATOMS: atom_id res chain seq x y z
N MET A 1 -20.10 -68.20 24.31
CA MET A 1 -18.98 -67.35 24.82
C MET A 1 -18.39 -66.62 23.65
N ILE A 2 -18.83 -65.36 23.46
CA ILE A 2 -18.38 -64.47 22.36
C ILE A 2 -17.34 -63.53 22.96
N ARG A 3 -16.10 -63.63 22.50
CA ARG A 3 -15.01 -62.72 22.92
C ARG A 3 -15.07 -61.41 22.08
N LEU A 4 -15.43 -60.35 22.73
CA LEU A 4 -15.41 -58.99 22.17
C LEU A 4 -13.97 -58.50 22.09
N LYS A 5 -13.39 -58.39 20.93
CA LYS A 5 -12.08 -57.76 20.70
C LYS A 5 -12.27 -56.26 20.56
N THR A 6 -11.86 -55.53 21.57
CA THR A 6 -11.81 -54.09 21.59
C THR A 6 -10.69 -53.64 20.65
N LEU A 7 -11.06 -53.04 19.49
CA LEU A 7 -10.12 -52.32 18.64
C LEU A 7 -9.97 -50.91 19.21
N LEU A 8 -8.85 -50.65 19.85
CA LEU A 8 -8.41 -49.29 20.18
C LEU A 8 -7.84 -48.67 18.91
N GLY A 9 -8.66 -47.89 18.21
CA GLY A 9 -8.20 -47.05 17.13
C GLY A 9 -7.50 -45.81 17.69
N ALA A 10 -6.17 -45.81 17.68
CA ALA A 10 -5.39 -44.63 17.93
C ALA A 10 -5.58 -43.65 16.76
N ALA A 11 -6.41 -42.65 16.94
CA ALA A 11 -6.46 -41.52 16.05
C ALA A 11 -5.16 -40.71 16.23
N ILE A 12 -4.22 -40.91 15.32
CA ILE A 12 -3.07 -40.05 15.18
C ILE A 12 -3.61 -38.75 14.58
N ILE A 13 -3.89 -37.79 15.45
CA ILE A 13 -4.07 -36.38 15.03
C ILE A 13 -2.67 -35.92 14.64
N SER A 14 -2.36 -36.04 13.35
CA SER A 14 -1.24 -35.36 12.77
C SER A 14 -1.53 -33.85 12.91
N ALA A 15 -0.99 -33.24 13.95
CA ALA A 15 -0.83 -31.80 14.00
C ALA A 15 0.06 -31.43 12.80
N MET A 16 -0.56 -31.14 11.67
CA MET A 16 0.12 -30.43 10.61
C MET A 16 0.49 -29.08 11.22
N ALA A 17 1.72 -28.99 11.71
CA ALA A 17 2.35 -27.70 11.91
C ALA A 17 2.34 -27.04 10.54
N PHE A 18 1.39 -26.16 10.32
CA PHE A 18 1.47 -25.20 9.24
C PHE A 18 2.67 -24.32 9.56
N THR A 19 3.84 -24.78 9.17
CA THR A 19 4.97 -23.88 9.00
C THR A 19 4.65 -23.01 7.80
N GLY A 20 3.70 -22.12 7.98
CA GLY A 20 3.44 -21.01 7.08
C GLY A 20 4.56 -19.99 7.24
N ALA A 21 5.78 -20.40 6.96
CA ALA A 21 6.87 -19.48 6.69
C ALA A 21 6.68 -18.91 5.29
N ASN A 22 5.60 -18.22 5.07
CA ASN A 22 5.57 -17.18 4.04
C ASN A 22 6.19 -15.94 4.67
N ALA A 23 7.49 -16.01 4.92
CA ALA A 23 8.25 -14.83 5.23
C ALA A 23 7.99 -13.84 4.08
N CYS A 24 7.53 -12.65 4.42
CA CYS A 24 7.41 -11.57 3.46
C CYS A 24 8.76 -11.39 2.78
N SER A 25 8.78 -11.38 1.46
CA SER A 25 10.02 -11.38 0.69
C SER A 25 10.02 -10.26 -0.34
N ILE A 26 11.15 -9.59 -0.45
CA ILE A 26 11.40 -8.63 -1.53
C ILE A 26 11.78 -9.32 -2.86
N SER A 27 11.86 -10.65 -2.90
CA SER A 27 12.25 -11.42 -4.09
C SER A 27 11.28 -11.29 -5.27
N ALA A 28 10.06 -10.84 -5.04
CA ALA A 28 9.08 -10.58 -6.11
C ALA A 28 9.42 -9.33 -6.93
N TRP A 29 10.25 -8.44 -6.41
CA TRP A 29 10.70 -7.25 -7.12
C TRP A 29 11.82 -7.57 -8.10
N SER A 30 11.85 -6.86 -9.23
CA SER A 30 12.82 -7.08 -10.30
C SER A 30 14.24 -6.73 -9.89
N ALA A 31 14.39 -5.75 -9.01
CA ALA A 31 15.64 -5.34 -8.40
C ALA A 31 15.38 -4.65 -7.06
N THR A 32 16.38 -4.61 -6.21
CA THR A 32 16.34 -3.93 -4.93
C THR A 32 17.72 -3.39 -4.58
N ASP A 33 17.77 -2.25 -3.90
CA ASP A 33 18.92 -1.91 -3.08
C ASP A 33 18.78 -2.69 -1.77
N SER A 34 19.46 -3.82 -1.70
CA SER A 34 19.24 -4.88 -0.71
C SER A 34 19.59 -4.52 0.73
N VAL A 35 20.19 -3.35 0.96
CA VAL A 35 20.62 -2.93 2.28
C VAL A 35 19.66 -1.87 2.84
N GLY A 36 18.63 -2.32 3.57
CA GLY A 36 17.74 -1.42 4.32
C GLY A 36 16.30 -1.31 3.82
N VAL A 37 15.91 -2.17 2.85
CA VAL A 37 14.51 -2.42 2.53
C VAL A 37 14.16 -3.78 3.14
N VAL A 38 13.19 -3.80 4.02
CA VAL A 38 12.76 -5.03 4.71
C VAL A 38 11.30 -5.27 4.39
N ALA A 39 10.99 -6.46 3.89
CA ALA A 39 9.63 -6.94 3.90
C ALA A 39 9.30 -7.37 5.33
N ALA A 40 8.33 -6.73 5.95
CA ALA A 40 7.94 -7.00 7.32
C ALA A 40 6.68 -7.87 7.36
N ASP A 41 6.59 -8.73 8.36
CA ASP A 41 5.49 -9.68 8.57
C ASP A 41 4.73 -9.34 9.85
N ALA A 42 3.40 -9.26 9.79
CA ALA A 42 2.54 -9.05 10.95
C ALA A 42 2.58 -10.23 11.96
N GLY A 43 3.01 -11.41 11.53
CA GLY A 43 3.19 -12.58 12.41
C GLY A 43 4.50 -12.55 13.21
N GLU A 44 5.42 -11.65 12.86
CA GLU A 44 6.66 -11.42 13.59
C GLU A 44 6.67 -9.96 14.04
N PRO A 45 6.16 -9.64 15.24
CA PRO A 45 5.98 -8.28 15.68
C PRO A 45 7.32 -7.57 15.83
N THR A 46 7.72 -6.87 14.79
CA THR A 46 8.79 -5.87 14.87
C THR A 46 8.19 -4.60 15.46
N ALA A 47 8.80 -4.07 16.50
CA ALA A 47 8.34 -2.83 17.11
C ALA A 47 8.18 -1.73 16.05
N GLY A 48 6.98 -1.17 15.95
CA GLY A 48 6.67 -0.11 14.99
C GLY A 48 6.33 -0.58 13.57
N PHE A 49 6.14 -1.89 13.36
CA PHE A 49 5.64 -2.42 12.08
C PHE A 49 4.30 -1.80 11.70
N LYS A 50 4.16 -1.46 10.42
CA LYS A 50 2.96 -0.87 9.83
C LYS A 50 2.63 -1.58 8.53
N ARG A 51 1.38 -2.00 8.38
CA ARG A 51 0.83 -2.59 7.16
C ARG A 51 -0.55 -2.03 6.87
N TYR A 52 -0.94 -2.03 5.62
CA TYR A 52 -2.30 -1.65 5.22
C TYR A 52 -3.19 -2.89 5.03
N SER A 53 -2.64 -3.94 4.44
CA SER A 53 -3.36 -5.14 4.06
C SER A 53 -2.57 -6.40 4.38
N ALA A 54 -3.27 -7.52 4.54
CA ALA A 54 -2.72 -8.86 4.75
C ALA A 54 -1.61 -8.91 5.81
N ARG A 55 -0.51 -9.63 5.55
CA ARG A 55 0.57 -9.85 6.52
C ARG A 55 1.78 -8.96 6.28
N CYS A 56 2.01 -8.53 5.07
CA CYS A 56 3.29 -8.00 4.63
C CYS A 56 3.19 -6.52 4.28
N ALA A 57 4.24 -5.78 4.59
CA ALA A 57 4.48 -4.46 4.06
C ALA A 57 5.97 -4.27 3.79
N LEU A 58 6.30 -3.29 2.97
CA LEU A 58 7.68 -2.92 2.68
C LEU A 58 8.09 -1.77 3.60
N GLN A 59 9.04 -2.00 4.48
CA GLN A 59 9.62 -0.96 5.32
C GLN A 59 10.87 -0.38 4.65
N VAL A 60 10.96 0.94 4.57
CA VAL A 60 12.14 1.64 4.08
C VAL A 60 12.56 2.71 5.07
N VAL A 61 13.79 2.62 5.54
CA VAL A 61 14.39 3.59 6.47
C VAL A 61 15.30 4.53 5.70
N GLY A 62 15.14 5.82 5.93
CA GLY A 62 15.98 6.87 5.33
C GLY A 62 17.45 6.68 5.69
N ALA A 63 18.34 6.91 4.72
CA ALA A 63 19.78 6.72 4.86
C ALA A 63 20.56 7.66 3.95
N ALA A 64 21.89 7.71 4.15
CA ALA A 64 22.79 8.47 3.29
C ALA A 64 22.77 7.98 1.82
N THR A 65 22.43 6.70 1.58
CA THR A 65 22.25 6.12 0.26
C THR A 65 20.79 5.85 -0.01
N ALA A 66 20.40 5.83 -1.29
CA ALA A 66 19.03 5.50 -1.68
C ALA A 66 18.68 4.04 -1.30
N LYS A 67 17.44 3.84 -0.85
CA LYS A 67 16.89 2.55 -0.45
C LYS A 67 15.57 2.34 -1.17
N TYR A 68 15.48 1.29 -2.00
CA TYR A 68 14.28 1.07 -2.83
C TYR A 68 14.14 -0.38 -3.28
N VAL A 69 12.93 -0.72 -3.67
CA VAL A 69 12.63 -1.86 -4.57
C VAL A 69 12.31 -1.32 -5.96
N GLN A 70 12.50 -2.13 -6.99
CA GLN A 70 12.27 -1.74 -8.38
C GLN A 70 11.44 -2.78 -9.12
N ASP A 71 10.45 -2.29 -9.84
CA ASP A 71 9.61 -3.04 -10.78
C ASP A 71 10.02 -2.69 -12.22
N ASN A 72 10.47 -3.69 -12.98
CA ASN A 72 10.85 -3.56 -14.38
C ASN A 72 9.72 -3.98 -15.35
N THR A 73 8.54 -4.33 -14.83
CA THR A 73 7.43 -4.81 -15.69
C THR A 73 6.83 -3.74 -16.60
N PRO A 74 6.90 -2.42 -16.30
CA PRO A 74 6.41 -1.40 -17.21
C PRO A 74 7.34 -1.16 -18.43
N THR A 75 7.97 -2.18 -18.97
CA THR A 75 8.89 -2.09 -20.09
C THR A 75 8.31 -1.33 -21.29
N ASN A 76 8.89 -0.19 -21.64
CA ASN A 76 8.49 0.68 -22.75
C ASN A 76 7.01 1.08 -22.74
N ALA A 77 6.44 1.28 -21.56
CA ALA A 77 5.03 1.65 -21.43
C ALA A 77 4.81 3.09 -21.89
N THR A 78 3.81 3.29 -22.75
CA THR A 78 3.32 4.60 -23.19
C THR A 78 2.10 5.07 -22.41
N ALA A 79 1.49 4.17 -21.63
CA ALA A 79 0.45 4.46 -20.65
C ALA A 79 0.73 3.67 -19.38
N TYR A 80 0.47 4.29 -18.26
CA TYR A 80 0.77 3.70 -16.96
C TYR A 80 -0.21 4.19 -15.90
N LYS A 81 -0.73 3.25 -15.14
CA LYS A 81 -1.64 3.49 -14.02
C LYS A 81 -1.18 2.67 -12.85
N ALA A 82 -1.05 3.29 -11.69
CA ALA A 82 -0.58 2.60 -10.50
C ALA A 82 -1.33 3.06 -9.27
N ARG A 83 -1.39 2.16 -8.30
CA ARG A 83 -1.77 2.44 -6.92
C ARG A 83 -0.66 1.93 -5.99
N VAL A 84 -0.42 2.68 -4.94
CA VAL A 84 0.38 2.24 -3.79
C VAL A 84 -0.18 2.86 -2.53
N TYR A 85 -0.15 2.12 -1.44
CA TYR A 85 -0.39 2.66 -0.11
C TYR A 85 0.94 3.02 0.54
N ALA A 86 1.02 4.23 1.07
CA ALA A 86 2.22 4.71 1.76
C ALA A 86 1.86 5.22 3.15
N PHE A 87 2.52 4.67 4.18
CA PHE A 87 2.49 5.20 5.53
C PHE A 87 3.60 6.23 5.69
N THR A 88 3.23 7.44 6.09
CA THR A 88 4.12 8.61 6.09
C THR A 88 5.19 8.64 7.19
N GLY A 89 5.18 7.64 8.07
CA GLY A 89 6.05 7.56 9.24
C GLY A 89 5.38 8.05 10.52
N THR A 90 5.82 7.57 11.68
CA THR A 90 5.36 8.05 12.99
C THR A 90 5.80 9.49 13.23
N THR A 91 7.01 9.83 12.80
CA THR A 91 7.45 11.20 12.51
C THR A 91 7.48 11.30 10.99
N LEU A 92 6.95 12.39 10.45
CA LEU A 92 6.84 12.57 9.02
C LEU A 92 8.22 12.41 8.37
N ALA A 93 8.34 11.46 7.45
CA ALA A 93 9.57 11.27 6.71
C ALA A 93 9.80 12.44 5.75
N ASP A 94 11.05 12.73 5.43
CA ASP A 94 11.43 13.78 4.50
C ASP A 94 12.45 13.26 3.49
N THR A 95 12.12 13.37 2.22
CA THR A 95 13.01 13.01 1.11
C THR A 95 13.77 14.22 0.55
N GLY A 96 13.46 15.41 1.02
CA GLY A 96 13.81 16.63 0.29
C GLY A 96 13.07 16.77 -1.04
N ALA A 97 13.00 17.98 -1.57
CA ALA A 97 12.24 18.27 -2.80
C ALA A 97 12.80 17.55 -4.05
N ALA A 98 14.08 17.23 -4.07
CA ALA A 98 14.72 16.49 -5.16
C ALA A 98 14.70 14.97 -4.97
N GLY A 99 14.25 14.50 -3.80
CA GLY A 99 14.18 13.08 -3.47
C GLY A 99 12.90 12.42 -3.95
N PHE A 100 12.68 11.16 -3.53
CA PHE A 100 11.50 10.41 -3.93
C PHE A 100 11.05 9.42 -2.84
N ILE A 101 9.74 9.18 -2.81
CA ILE A 101 9.10 7.99 -2.27
C ILE A 101 8.63 7.06 -3.41
N TYR A 102 8.41 7.64 -4.60
CA TYR A 102 8.02 6.97 -5.83
C TYR A 102 8.79 7.60 -6.99
N LEU A 103 9.38 6.77 -7.86
CA LEU A 103 10.16 7.23 -8.99
C LEU A 103 9.94 6.31 -10.20
N ALA A 104 9.27 6.82 -11.24
CA ALA A 104 9.18 6.15 -12.53
C ALA A 104 10.22 6.75 -13.49
N ARG A 105 10.90 5.89 -14.26
CA ARG A 105 12.04 6.27 -15.10
C ARG A 105 11.87 5.79 -16.53
N ASP A 106 12.57 6.46 -17.44
CA ASP A 106 12.73 6.03 -18.84
C ASP A 106 13.85 5.00 -19.01
N GLY A 107 14.09 4.59 -20.27
CA GLY A 107 15.13 3.63 -20.63
C GLY A 107 16.55 4.12 -20.40
N ALA A 108 16.78 5.43 -20.30
CA ALA A 108 18.06 6.04 -19.94
C ALA A 108 18.24 6.20 -18.42
N GLY A 109 17.21 5.86 -17.63
CA GLY A 109 17.20 6.03 -16.19
C GLY A 109 16.81 7.43 -15.73
N ALA A 110 16.38 8.31 -16.64
CA ALA A 110 15.93 9.66 -16.30
C ALA A 110 14.52 9.63 -15.69
N PRO A 111 14.24 10.49 -14.67
CA PRO A 111 12.92 10.58 -14.06
C PRO A 111 11.86 10.99 -15.07
N LEU A 112 10.75 10.26 -15.14
CA LEU A 112 9.52 10.65 -15.82
C LEU A 112 8.48 11.17 -14.82
N ILE A 113 8.31 10.43 -13.72
CA ILE A 113 7.40 10.79 -12.63
C ILE A 113 8.17 10.64 -11.32
N ARG A 114 8.13 11.64 -10.49
CA ARG A 114 8.71 11.61 -9.16
C ARG A 114 7.71 12.15 -8.15
N LEU A 115 7.48 11.40 -7.07
CA LEU A 115 6.75 11.87 -5.91
C LEU A 115 7.76 11.99 -4.75
N ALA A 116 7.90 13.19 -4.22
CA ALA A 116 8.68 13.49 -3.02
C ALA A 116 7.73 13.60 -1.82
N LEU A 117 8.22 13.23 -0.63
CA LEU A 117 7.57 13.54 0.63
C LEU A 117 8.44 14.58 1.33
N THR A 118 8.00 15.82 1.33
CA THR A 118 8.82 16.93 1.84
C THR A 118 7.96 18.05 2.42
N GLY A 119 8.40 18.63 3.53
CA GLY A 119 7.71 19.74 4.19
C GLY A 119 6.24 19.44 4.53
N GLY A 120 5.89 18.20 4.86
CA GLY A 120 4.51 17.80 5.13
C GLY A 120 3.62 17.66 3.90
N ASN A 121 4.21 17.48 2.73
CA ASN A 121 3.45 17.35 1.48
C ASN A 121 3.97 16.21 0.61
N ILE A 122 3.08 15.58 -0.16
CA ILE A 122 3.43 14.83 -1.35
C ILE A 122 3.52 15.81 -2.50
N GLN A 123 4.71 15.92 -3.07
CA GLN A 123 5.00 16.80 -4.21
C GLN A 123 5.31 15.98 -5.44
N ALA A 124 4.55 16.18 -6.51
CA ALA A 124 4.79 15.54 -7.79
C ALA A 124 5.63 16.38 -8.72
N THR A 125 6.54 15.75 -9.45
CA THR A 125 7.24 16.32 -10.58
C THR A 125 7.07 15.37 -11.76
N VAL A 126 6.64 15.87 -12.90
CA VAL A 126 6.48 15.12 -14.13
C VAL A 126 7.34 15.77 -15.21
N THR A 127 8.22 14.99 -15.81
CA THR A 127 9.11 15.49 -16.87
C THR A 127 8.29 15.94 -18.08
N GLY A 128 8.62 17.12 -18.59
CA GLY A 128 7.88 17.75 -19.67
C GLY A 128 6.59 18.48 -19.23
N SER A 129 6.26 18.48 -17.95
CA SER A 129 5.13 19.28 -17.45
C SER A 129 5.45 20.77 -17.56
N ALA A 130 4.58 21.52 -18.25
CA ALA A 130 4.71 22.97 -18.38
C ALA A 130 4.33 23.73 -17.09
N ALA A 131 3.57 23.09 -16.20
CA ALA A 131 3.10 23.69 -14.95
C ALA A 131 3.54 22.88 -13.73
N ALA A 132 3.84 23.59 -12.66
CA ALA A 132 4.08 22.95 -11.35
C ALA A 132 2.78 22.31 -10.86
N ILE A 133 2.90 21.08 -10.36
CA ILE A 133 1.79 20.38 -9.72
C ILE A 133 1.74 20.86 -8.27
N ALA A 134 0.59 21.39 -7.86
CA ALA A 134 0.41 21.87 -6.49
C ALA A 134 0.63 20.74 -5.47
N PRO A 135 1.37 20.98 -4.40
CA PRO A 135 1.61 19.98 -3.35
C PRO A 135 0.31 19.48 -2.72
N ILE A 136 0.32 18.25 -2.23
CA ILE A 136 -0.80 17.64 -1.51
C ILE A 136 -0.38 17.50 -0.05
N PRO A 137 -1.02 18.21 0.91
CA PRO A 137 -0.66 18.12 2.31
C PRO A 137 -0.96 16.73 2.87
N VAL A 138 -0.04 16.23 3.68
CA VAL A 138 -0.16 14.97 4.41
C VAL A 138 0.32 15.15 5.85
N VAL A 139 -0.15 14.27 6.74
CA VAL A 139 0.26 14.28 8.15
C VAL A 139 0.98 12.99 8.50
N ALA A 140 1.76 13.03 9.56
CA ALA A 140 2.43 11.85 10.09
C ALA A 140 1.43 10.81 10.62
N ASN A 141 1.91 9.58 10.75
CA ASN A 141 1.17 8.47 11.35
C ASN A 141 -0.14 8.12 10.63
N ARG A 142 -0.12 8.16 9.28
CA ARG A 142 -1.28 7.85 8.43
C ARG A 142 -0.87 7.09 7.19
N TYR A 143 -1.76 6.19 6.75
CA TYR A 143 -1.73 5.65 5.40
C TYR A 143 -2.41 6.58 4.41
N TYR A 144 -1.85 6.64 3.23
CA TYR A 144 -2.42 7.30 2.07
C TYR A 144 -2.42 6.35 0.88
N SER A 145 -3.56 6.24 0.21
CA SER A 145 -3.65 5.65 -1.12
C SER A 145 -3.16 6.68 -2.12
N ILE A 146 -2.17 6.32 -2.90
CA ILE A 146 -1.59 7.16 -3.95
C ILE A 146 -1.89 6.48 -5.28
N GLU A 147 -2.71 7.12 -6.11
CA GLU A 147 -3.06 6.65 -7.43
C GLU A 147 -2.46 7.57 -8.49
N ILE A 148 -1.82 6.98 -9.49
CA ILE A 148 -1.11 7.68 -10.56
C ILE A 148 -1.69 7.23 -11.89
N GLU A 149 -2.03 8.20 -12.74
CA GLU A 149 -2.32 7.96 -14.14
C GLU A 149 -1.38 8.83 -14.98
N TRP A 150 -0.70 8.22 -15.92
CA TRP A 150 0.23 8.87 -16.81
C TRP A 150 0.11 8.29 -18.22
N ALA A 151 0.25 9.14 -19.22
CA ALA A 151 0.41 8.76 -20.61
C ALA A 151 1.52 9.58 -21.27
N GLN A 152 2.22 8.93 -22.20
CA GLN A 152 3.20 9.61 -23.05
C GLN A 152 2.49 10.44 -24.13
N GLY A 153 3.05 11.56 -24.48
CA GLY A 153 2.62 12.39 -25.62
C GLY A 153 2.65 13.86 -25.31
N ALA A 154 2.68 14.68 -26.35
CA ALA A 154 2.51 16.13 -26.22
C ALA A 154 1.11 16.43 -25.65
N ALA A 155 1.05 17.16 -24.54
CA ALA A 155 -0.20 17.46 -23.82
C ALA A 155 -0.95 16.22 -23.29
N ALA A 156 -0.27 15.10 -23.07
CA ALA A 156 -0.87 13.92 -22.45
C ALA A 156 -1.20 14.18 -20.96
N PRO A 157 -2.26 13.59 -20.43
CA PRO A 157 -2.68 13.81 -19.06
C PRO A 157 -1.73 13.15 -18.05
N PHE A 158 -1.58 13.82 -16.91
CA PHE A 158 -1.10 13.23 -15.67
C PHE A 158 -2.13 13.49 -14.57
N VAL A 159 -2.53 12.44 -13.88
CA VAL A 159 -3.45 12.52 -12.74
C VAL A 159 -2.79 11.89 -11.53
N LEU A 160 -2.73 12.65 -10.45
CA LEU A 160 -2.32 12.16 -9.14
C LEU A 160 -3.50 12.31 -8.18
N THR A 161 -3.96 11.21 -7.62
CA THR A 161 -4.98 11.20 -6.58
C THR A 161 -4.39 10.65 -5.29
N VAL A 162 -4.47 11.41 -4.21
CA VAL A 162 -4.03 11.00 -2.88
C VAL A 162 -5.25 11.02 -1.97
N LYS A 163 -5.55 9.88 -1.37
CA LYS A 163 -6.61 9.71 -0.38
C LYS A 163 -6.02 9.18 0.91
N GLY A 164 -6.32 9.83 2.00
CA GLY A 164 -6.12 9.30 3.35
C GLY A 164 -7.47 9.01 3.99
N ALA A 165 -7.51 8.21 5.03
CA ALA A 165 -8.68 8.03 5.86
C ALA A 165 -8.52 8.69 7.21
N GLY A 166 -9.59 8.65 7.94
CA GLY A 166 -9.65 9.07 9.33
C GLY A 166 -9.65 10.58 9.51
N GLY A 167 -10.80 11.10 9.74
CA GLY A 167 -11.17 12.36 10.40
C GLY A 167 -10.51 13.68 10.00
N ASN A 168 -9.28 13.63 9.55
CA ASN A 168 -8.49 14.77 9.06
C ASN A 168 -7.90 14.47 7.69
N ALA A 169 -8.24 13.34 7.12
CA ALA A 169 -7.85 13.11 5.76
C ALA A 169 -8.62 14.12 4.94
N ALA A 170 -7.88 15.00 4.33
CA ALA A 170 -8.40 15.64 3.16
C ALA A 170 -9.06 14.54 2.34
N SER A 171 -10.35 14.66 2.12
CA SER A 171 -11.04 14.00 1.03
C SER A 171 -10.07 13.91 -0.13
N ALA A 172 -10.15 12.87 -0.95
CA ALA A 172 -9.28 12.67 -2.08
C ALA A 172 -8.85 13.99 -2.71
N VAL A 173 -7.56 14.25 -2.71
CA VAL A 173 -7.01 15.39 -3.41
C VAL A 173 -6.49 14.88 -4.75
N THR A 174 -7.12 15.35 -5.81
CA THR A 174 -6.70 15.04 -7.17
C THR A 174 -6.00 16.23 -7.79
N ARG A 175 -4.88 15.98 -8.43
CA ARG A 175 -4.14 16.95 -9.23
C ARG A 175 -4.08 16.46 -10.67
N ASN A 176 -4.62 17.25 -11.54
CA ASN A 176 -4.61 16.98 -12.98
C ASN A 176 -3.72 18.00 -13.67
N THR A 177 -2.92 17.55 -14.61
CA THR A 177 -2.18 18.42 -15.50
C THR A 177 -2.08 17.78 -16.87
N THR A 178 -2.05 18.60 -17.89
CA THR A 178 -1.58 18.19 -19.20
C THR A 178 -0.08 18.37 -19.24
N THR A 179 0.63 17.35 -19.66
CA THR A 179 2.09 17.35 -19.67
C THR A 179 2.60 17.16 -21.09
N ASN A 180 3.75 17.73 -21.37
CA ASN A 180 4.50 17.35 -22.56
C ASN A 180 5.42 16.18 -22.20
N ASN A 181 4.92 14.97 -22.30
CA ASN A 181 5.65 13.74 -21.99
C ASN A 181 6.34 13.15 -23.23
N ALA A 182 6.65 13.97 -24.22
CA ALA A 182 7.23 13.49 -25.48
C ALA A 182 8.60 12.82 -25.31
N ALA A 183 9.22 12.96 -24.15
CA ALA A 183 10.63 12.65 -23.96
C ALA A 183 10.95 11.18 -23.62
N GLY A 184 9.98 10.31 -23.37
CA GLY A 184 10.35 8.92 -23.03
C GLY A 184 9.18 7.97 -22.84
N VAL A 185 9.49 6.69 -22.89
CA VAL A 185 8.62 5.59 -22.49
C VAL A 185 9.02 5.12 -21.09
N LEU A 186 8.03 4.77 -20.28
CA LEU A 186 8.29 4.32 -18.93
C LEU A 186 8.93 2.92 -18.94
N LYS A 187 10.05 2.78 -18.26
CA LYS A 187 10.87 1.57 -18.24
C LYS A 187 10.80 0.82 -16.93
N ASP A 188 10.88 1.52 -15.82
CA ASP A 188 10.85 0.94 -14.49
C ASP A 188 10.28 1.91 -13.46
N VAL A 189 9.90 1.35 -12.31
CA VAL A 189 9.39 2.09 -11.16
C VAL A 189 10.14 1.69 -9.91
N ARG A 190 10.50 2.66 -9.08
CA ARG A 190 11.08 2.46 -7.76
C ARG A 190 10.13 2.95 -6.67
N LEU A 191 9.98 2.14 -5.63
CA LEU A 191 9.36 2.51 -4.36
C LEU A 191 10.44 2.51 -3.29
N GLY A 192 10.55 3.60 -2.55
CA GLY A 192 11.58 3.70 -1.52
C GLY A 192 11.91 5.13 -1.12
N LEU A 193 13.10 5.32 -0.63
CA LEU A 193 13.60 6.62 -0.18
C LEU A 193 14.89 6.96 -0.92
N SER A 194 15.00 8.18 -1.43
CA SER A 194 16.21 8.71 -2.03
C SER A 194 17.36 8.84 -1.02
N ALA A 195 18.58 9.00 -1.51
CA ALA A 195 19.74 9.30 -0.69
C ALA A 195 19.53 10.58 0.14
N GLY A 196 19.95 10.56 1.40
CA GLY A 196 19.82 11.67 2.33
C GLY A 196 18.41 11.85 2.92
N SER A 197 17.46 10.98 2.60
CA SER A 197 16.14 10.99 3.21
C SER A 197 16.20 10.65 4.69
N THR A 198 15.25 11.19 5.47
CA THR A 198 15.07 10.91 6.89
C THR A 198 13.75 10.22 7.18
N GLY A 199 13.64 9.58 8.35
CA GLY A 199 12.43 8.88 8.79
C GLY A 199 12.25 7.51 8.18
N THR A 200 11.06 6.96 8.35
CA THR A 200 10.70 5.61 7.88
C THR A 200 9.36 5.67 7.16
N VAL A 201 9.27 5.09 5.98
CA VAL A 201 8.03 4.93 5.22
C VAL A 201 7.74 3.45 5.08
N PHE A 202 6.46 3.07 5.15
CA PHE A 202 6.01 1.73 4.79
C PHE A 202 5.19 1.83 3.52
N PHE A 203 5.39 0.87 2.62
CA PHE A 203 4.61 0.74 1.39
C PHE A 203 3.87 -0.58 1.39
N ASP A 204 2.67 -0.55 0.83
CA ASP A 204 1.81 -1.73 0.72
C ASP A 204 0.97 -1.67 -0.55
N GLU A 205 0.41 -2.81 -0.98
CA GLU A 205 -0.59 -2.92 -2.03
C GLU A 205 -0.25 -2.20 -3.34
N TYR A 206 1.03 -2.27 -3.74
CA TYR A 206 1.43 -1.77 -5.06
C TYR A 206 0.80 -2.61 -6.18
N ASP A 207 0.08 -1.95 -7.07
CA ASP A 207 -0.49 -2.53 -8.28
C ASP A 207 -0.25 -1.57 -9.45
N SER A 208 0.21 -2.11 -10.59
CA SER A 208 0.46 -1.31 -11.79
C SER A 208 -0.16 -1.94 -13.03
N ARG A 209 -0.84 -1.11 -13.81
CA ARG A 209 -1.59 -1.50 -15.00
C ARG A 209 -1.31 -0.55 -16.16
N ARG A 210 -1.76 -0.94 -17.37
CA ARG A 210 -1.54 -0.14 -18.57
C ARG A 210 -2.84 0.53 -19.07
N THR A 211 -3.99 -0.08 -18.78
CA THR A 211 -5.27 0.35 -19.36
C THR A 211 -6.31 0.76 -18.32
N THR A 212 -6.36 0.07 -17.19
CA THR A 212 -7.38 0.28 -16.15
C THR A 212 -6.74 0.79 -14.88
N ASN A 213 -7.42 1.65 -14.12
CA ASN A 213 -6.98 2.06 -12.81
C ASN A 213 -7.06 0.88 -11.85
N PRO A 214 -6.04 0.63 -11.02
CA PRO A 214 -6.14 -0.33 -9.94
C PRO A 214 -7.30 0.00 -8.98
N GLY A 215 -7.51 1.27 -8.72
CA GLY A 215 -8.50 1.77 -7.76
C GLY A 215 -8.09 1.55 -6.31
N ARG A 216 -8.75 2.25 -5.40
CA ARG A 216 -8.53 2.11 -3.96
C ARG A 216 -9.11 0.78 -3.46
N LEU A 217 -8.50 0.14 -2.48
CA LEU A 217 -9.04 -1.04 -1.81
C LEU A 217 -10.19 -0.64 -0.85
N CYS A 218 -11.09 -1.56 -0.62
CA CYS A 218 -12.18 -1.33 0.33
C CYS A 218 -11.62 -1.26 1.76
N ARG A 219 -11.59 -0.08 2.30
CA ARG A 219 -11.11 0.17 3.65
C ARG A 219 -11.96 -0.59 4.66
N GLY A 220 -11.33 -1.42 5.49
CA GLY A 220 -12.01 -2.23 6.49
C GLY A 220 -12.50 -3.59 6.01
N ASP A 221 -12.33 -3.96 4.72
CA ASP A 221 -12.58 -5.33 4.25
C ASP A 221 -11.51 -6.28 4.80
N SER A 222 -11.63 -6.59 6.08
CA SER A 222 -10.61 -7.29 6.85
C SER A 222 -10.55 -8.77 6.57
N ASN A 223 -11.64 -9.37 6.12
CA ASN A 223 -11.73 -10.77 5.75
C ASN A 223 -11.53 -11.01 4.25
N ASN A 224 -11.24 -9.95 3.47
CA ASN A 224 -11.07 -9.96 2.03
C ASN A 224 -12.27 -10.59 1.30
N SER A 225 -13.47 -10.34 1.77
CA SER A 225 -14.71 -10.85 1.19
C SER A 225 -15.22 -10.00 0.03
N SER A 226 -14.76 -8.77 -0.05
CA SER A 226 -15.11 -7.82 -1.10
C SER A 226 -14.03 -7.87 -2.18
N ALA A 227 -14.33 -8.45 -3.32
CA ALA A 227 -13.45 -8.34 -4.48
C ALA A 227 -13.22 -6.85 -4.81
N ALA A 228 -11.96 -6.50 -5.11
CA ALA A 228 -11.49 -5.13 -5.34
C ALA A 228 -12.58 -4.15 -5.80
N GLN A 229 -12.96 -3.23 -4.94
CA GLN A 229 -13.71 -1.98 -5.20
C GLN A 229 -14.84 -2.02 -6.26
N GLY A 230 -15.66 -3.06 -6.27
CA GLY A 230 -16.84 -3.10 -7.11
C GLY A 230 -18.00 -2.26 -6.51
N ALA A 231 -18.77 -1.59 -7.36
CA ALA A 231 -20.09 -1.11 -6.97
C ALA A 231 -20.91 -2.28 -6.39
N GLY A 232 -21.48 -2.10 -5.18
CA GLY A 232 -22.26 -3.13 -4.50
C GLY A 232 -21.51 -3.95 -3.45
N GLN A 233 -20.24 -3.70 -3.22
CA GLN A 233 -19.47 -4.28 -2.12
C GLN A 233 -19.72 -3.49 -0.84
N ASN A 234 -19.97 -4.18 0.25
CA ASN A 234 -20.25 -3.58 1.55
C ASN A 234 -19.46 -4.27 2.66
N LEU A 235 -19.02 -3.50 3.64
CA LEU A 235 -18.52 -4.06 4.88
C LEU A 235 -19.61 -4.79 5.63
N THR A 236 -19.24 -5.86 6.30
CA THR A 236 -20.10 -6.75 7.08
C THR A 236 -19.59 -6.92 8.50
N ALA A 237 -20.40 -7.53 9.36
CA ALA A 237 -19.95 -7.89 10.71
C ALA A 237 -18.76 -8.88 10.69
N GLY A 238 -18.61 -9.65 9.60
CA GLY A 238 -17.47 -10.55 9.42
C GLY A 238 -16.13 -9.83 9.34
N ASP A 239 -16.14 -8.60 8.82
CA ASP A 239 -14.92 -7.78 8.76
C ASP A 239 -14.49 -7.31 10.15
N ALA A 240 -15.43 -6.83 10.95
CA ALA A 240 -15.17 -6.48 12.35
C ALA A 240 -14.70 -7.70 13.16
N GLN A 241 -15.29 -8.88 12.92
CA GLN A 241 -14.87 -10.13 13.56
C GLN A 241 -13.43 -10.51 13.20
N ALA A 242 -13.01 -10.35 11.95
CA ALA A 242 -11.63 -10.63 11.53
C ALA A 242 -10.61 -9.75 12.28
N ILE A 243 -10.94 -8.47 12.51
CA ILE A 243 -10.11 -7.58 13.34
C ILE A 243 -10.04 -8.06 14.77
N PHE A 244 -11.16 -8.46 15.39
CA PHE A 244 -11.15 -8.96 16.76
C PHE A 244 -10.31 -10.25 16.89
N PHE A 245 -10.34 -11.13 15.91
CA PHE A 245 -9.48 -12.31 15.90
C PHE A 245 -7.99 -11.93 15.87
N GLU A 246 -7.61 -10.97 15.05
CA GLU A 246 -6.24 -10.47 15.02
C GLU A 246 -5.83 -9.86 16.36
N VAL A 247 -6.64 -8.95 16.90
CA VAL A 247 -6.37 -8.29 18.20
C VAL A 247 -6.30 -9.29 19.35
N ALA A 248 -7.04 -10.40 19.26
CA ALA A 248 -6.99 -11.50 20.22
C ALA A 248 -5.78 -12.46 20.01
N GLY A 249 -4.90 -12.18 19.05
CA GLY A 249 -3.70 -12.97 18.78
C GLY A 249 -3.93 -14.25 17.96
N ASN A 250 -5.05 -14.36 17.26
CA ASN A 250 -5.36 -15.52 16.40
C ASN A 250 -4.79 -15.39 14.97
N GLY A 251 -3.82 -14.51 14.77
CA GLY A 251 -3.18 -14.25 13.50
C GLY A 251 -3.74 -13.03 12.79
N PRO A 252 -2.99 -12.48 11.81
CA PRO A 252 -3.38 -11.27 11.10
C PRO A 252 -4.59 -11.50 10.19
N ALA A 253 -5.46 -10.50 10.09
CA ALA A 253 -6.51 -10.46 9.09
C ALA A 253 -5.91 -10.49 7.67
N ILE A 254 -6.65 -11.06 6.72
CA ILE A 254 -6.16 -11.29 5.35
C ILE A 254 -6.48 -10.15 4.38
N GLY A 255 -7.29 -9.19 4.81
CA GLY A 255 -7.69 -8.01 4.04
C GLY A 255 -7.13 -6.70 4.63
N GLN A 256 -7.94 -5.65 4.65
CA GLN A 256 -7.59 -4.29 5.09
C GLN A 256 -8.15 -3.98 6.49
N PRO A 257 -7.51 -4.45 7.58
CA PRO A 257 -8.06 -4.33 8.93
C PRO A 257 -7.88 -2.95 9.59
N ASP A 258 -6.95 -2.14 9.13
CA ASP A 258 -6.72 -0.78 9.66
C ASP A 258 -7.77 0.18 9.09
N PHE A 259 -8.98 0.14 9.66
CA PHE A 259 -10.12 0.93 9.18
C PHE A 259 -9.91 2.43 9.33
N ASN A 260 -9.21 2.87 10.35
CA ASN A 260 -8.93 4.30 10.57
C ASN A 260 -7.62 4.78 9.91
N GLU A 261 -6.89 3.87 9.24
CA GLU A 261 -5.64 4.11 8.50
C GLU A 261 -4.53 4.78 9.34
N ASN A 262 -4.49 4.51 10.64
CA ASN A 262 -3.46 5.02 11.54
C ASN A 262 -2.21 4.12 11.61
N GLY A 263 -2.18 3.04 10.84
CA GLY A 263 -1.09 2.07 10.80
C GLY A 263 -1.07 1.12 11.99
N THR A 264 -2.17 0.99 12.74
CA THR A 264 -2.28 0.09 13.89
C THR A 264 -3.63 -0.59 13.90
N VAL A 265 -3.65 -1.91 13.84
CA VAL A 265 -4.88 -2.68 13.95
C VAL A 265 -5.27 -2.83 15.41
N SER A 266 -6.46 -2.44 15.75
CA SER A 266 -6.97 -2.40 17.13
C SER A 266 -8.50 -2.61 17.19
N ALA A 267 -9.03 -2.75 18.38
CA ALA A 267 -10.49 -2.84 18.56
C ALA A 267 -11.24 -1.60 18.07
N THR A 268 -10.61 -0.43 17.99
CA THR A 268 -11.24 0.78 17.46
C THR A 268 -11.54 0.69 15.97
N ASP A 269 -10.78 -0.10 15.22
CA ASP A 269 -11.04 -0.36 13.80
C ASP A 269 -12.31 -1.18 13.62
N ALA A 270 -12.47 -2.24 14.42
CA ALA A 270 -13.71 -3.03 14.44
C ALA A 270 -14.93 -2.19 14.85
N GLN A 271 -14.77 -1.30 15.83
CA GLN A 271 -15.84 -0.37 16.23
C GLN A 271 -16.22 0.57 15.08
N GLY A 272 -15.23 1.07 14.33
CA GLY A 272 -15.46 1.90 13.15
C GLY A 272 -16.30 1.19 12.09
N ILE A 273 -16.02 -0.10 11.85
CA ILE A 273 -16.79 -0.93 10.91
C ILE A 273 -18.25 -1.08 11.41
N PHE A 274 -18.46 -1.42 12.68
CA PHE A 274 -19.81 -1.51 13.22
C PHE A 274 -20.56 -0.19 13.13
N PHE A 275 -19.88 0.93 13.35
CA PHE A 275 -20.48 2.25 13.23
C PHE A 275 -21.00 2.53 11.81
N VAL A 276 -20.20 2.26 10.77
CA VAL A 276 -20.63 2.49 9.37
C VAL A 276 -21.73 1.52 8.95
N ILE A 277 -21.72 0.28 9.44
CA ILE A 277 -22.81 -0.69 9.21
C ILE A 277 -24.09 -0.18 9.85
N ALA A 278 -24.06 0.23 11.12
CA ALA A 278 -25.23 0.73 11.84
C ALA A 278 -25.86 1.98 11.22
N ASN A 279 -25.04 2.80 10.57
CA ASN A 279 -25.49 4.02 9.89
C ASN A 279 -25.82 3.81 8.40
N GLY A 280 -25.70 2.60 7.86
CA GLY A 280 -25.94 2.31 6.46
C GLY A 280 -24.94 2.98 5.50
N THR A 281 -23.72 3.31 5.99
CA THR A 281 -22.64 3.95 5.22
C THR A 281 -21.46 3.01 4.96
N ASN A 282 -21.72 1.72 4.94
CA ASN A 282 -20.74 0.64 4.85
C ASN A 282 -20.35 0.26 3.39
N ALA A 283 -20.80 1.01 2.40
CA ALA A 283 -20.46 0.74 1.01
C ALA A 283 -18.98 1.05 0.71
N CYS A 284 -18.25 0.09 0.15
CA CYS A 284 -16.83 0.26 -0.20
C CYS A 284 -16.57 1.45 -1.13
N ALA A 285 -17.51 1.77 -2.00
CA ALA A 285 -17.38 2.91 -2.92
C ALA A 285 -17.33 4.27 -2.23
N THR A 286 -17.80 4.36 -0.97
CA THR A 286 -17.86 5.60 -0.18
C THR A 286 -16.86 5.64 0.96
N LEU A 287 -16.18 4.54 1.24
CA LEU A 287 -15.15 4.39 2.27
C LEU A 287 -13.77 4.60 1.65
#